data_7885c6590a0edc56c1c200dd965e5513
#
_entry.id   7885c6590a0edc56c1c200dd965e5513
#
_cell.length_a   1.000
_cell.length_b   1.000
_cell.length_c   1.000
_cell.angle_alpha   90.00
_cell.angle_beta   90.00
_cell.angle_gamma   90.00
#
_symmetry.space_group_name_H-M   'P 1'
#
loop_
_entity.id
_entity.type
_entity.pdbx_description
1 polymer ?
#
loop_
_entity_poly.entity_id
_entity_poly.type
_entity_poly.pdbx_seq_one_letter_code
_entity_poly.pdbx_strand_id
1 'polypeptide(L)'
;YQVNYTRFLPDNLLLRAFKEENNLQYLVKSEREQTYRFSLYFNTKADTLPTVKGLDFDEKDAFIIENTERNDTIRYWIKDTTLCERDTLTLQLGYLATDTLGKLVPRTDTLRMVNKINRQRRLAMAEEARKEKEKERKKRAKKGDTLAVETKFLKISVDAPSSLDLNRNITLTFDEPLESIDTTAIHISQKVDTIWEERPFIFLADSVVPRKYQILADWQPGQEYRLNIDSLGFKGIYGLYTNKVENTLKVKTLEDYGTLYLNIVGAGPHAIVQLLNSTDAVVRQQPVSDKKTCDFYFLQPGTKYYIRLFNDDNNNGVWDTGNYADKIQPEEVFYFPKVWEMKANFEFEETWNIHALPLDKQKPDEIKKQKPEESKKIKDRNKERAKKLGRT
;
A
#
# COMPACT_ATOMS: atom_id res chain seq x y z
N TYR A 1 -35.64 33.70 -32.86
CA TYR A 1 -35.98 32.72 -31.79
C TYR A 1 -35.29 33.17 -30.53
N GLN A 2 -36.01 33.73 -29.52
CA GLN A 2 -35.51 33.92 -28.17
C GLN A 2 -35.41 32.54 -27.54
N VAL A 3 -34.22 32.13 -27.20
CA VAL A 3 -34.02 30.94 -26.36
C VAL A 3 -34.35 31.31 -24.93
N ASN A 4 -35.50 30.90 -24.44
CA ASN A 4 -35.84 31.02 -23.05
C ASN A 4 -34.98 30.03 -22.25
N TYR A 5 -34.08 30.54 -21.43
CA TYR A 5 -33.32 29.72 -20.53
C TYR A 5 -34.24 29.25 -19.40
N THR A 6 -34.36 27.96 -19.22
CA THR A 6 -35.04 27.40 -18.05
C THR A 6 -34.22 27.70 -16.81
N ARG A 7 -34.74 28.47 -15.89
CA ARG A 7 -34.13 28.66 -14.56
C ARG A 7 -34.70 27.64 -13.61
N PHE A 8 -33.82 26.83 -13.02
CA PHE A 8 -34.22 25.90 -11.95
C PHE A 8 -34.23 26.64 -10.61
N LEU A 9 -35.23 26.36 -9.78
CA LEU A 9 -35.35 26.89 -8.42
C LEU A 9 -35.44 25.71 -7.46
N PRO A 10 -34.65 25.71 -6.37
CA PRO A 10 -33.65 26.73 -5.99
C PRO A 10 -32.44 26.73 -6.91
N ASP A 11 -31.87 27.89 -7.21
CA ASP A 11 -30.71 28.04 -8.08
C ASP A 11 -29.35 27.68 -7.41
N ASN A 12 -29.42 27.41 -6.09
CA ASN A 12 -28.30 26.95 -5.27
C ASN A 12 -28.38 25.45 -4.93
N LEU A 13 -29.05 24.64 -5.76
CA LEU A 13 -29.17 23.21 -5.54
C LEU A 13 -27.79 22.53 -5.65
N LEU A 14 -27.31 21.97 -4.55
CA LEU A 14 -26.07 21.20 -4.49
C LEU A 14 -26.36 19.74 -4.84
N LEU A 15 -25.82 19.26 -5.95
CA LEU A 15 -25.87 17.86 -6.33
C LEU A 15 -24.54 17.18 -5.95
N ARG A 16 -24.62 16.11 -5.18
CA ARG A 16 -23.47 15.29 -4.81
C ARG A 16 -23.50 14.00 -5.62
N ALA A 17 -22.43 13.74 -6.38
CA ALA A 17 -22.24 12.49 -7.07
C ALA A 17 -21.24 11.64 -6.30
N PHE A 18 -21.60 10.41 -5.99
CA PHE A 18 -20.70 9.44 -5.36
C PHE A 18 -20.80 8.10 -6.10
N LYS A 19 -19.78 7.29 -5.96
CA LYS A 19 -19.77 5.94 -6.48
C LYS A 19 -19.95 5.00 -5.30
N GLU A 20 -21.05 4.27 -5.28
CA GLU A 20 -21.25 3.22 -4.28
C GLU A 20 -20.13 2.20 -4.39
N GLU A 21 -19.67 1.72 -3.27
CA GLU A 21 -18.73 0.60 -3.23
C GLU A 21 -19.44 -0.67 -3.72
N ASN A 22 -18.78 -1.39 -4.60
CA ASN A 22 -19.26 -2.69 -5.02
C ASN A 22 -18.91 -3.74 -3.97
N ASN A 23 -19.84 -4.00 -3.07
CA ASN A 23 -19.68 -4.97 -1.98
C ASN A 23 -19.97 -6.43 -2.39
N LEU A 24 -20.08 -6.69 -3.69
CA LEU A 24 -20.26 -8.05 -4.19
C LEU A 24 -18.99 -8.87 -3.93
N GLN A 25 -19.06 -9.81 -3.01
CA GLN A 25 -17.94 -10.67 -2.66
C GLN A 25 -17.98 -11.96 -3.48
N TYR A 26 -16.92 -12.22 -4.23
CA TYR A 26 -16.71 -13.45 -4.97
C TYR A 26 -15.23 -13.68 -5.28
N LEU A 27 -14.86 -14.92 -5.53
CA LEU A 27 -13.52 -15.29 -5.98
C LEU A 27 -13.35 -14.87 -7.45
N VAL A 28 -12.44 -13.93 -7.70
CA VAL A 28 -12.12 -13.45 -9.05
C VAL A 28 -11.18 -14.40 -9.76
N LYS A 29 -10.15 -14.87 -9.03
CA LYS A 29 -9.06 -15.64 -9.60
C LYS A 29 -8.34 -16.43 -8.50
N SER A 30 -7.85 -17.59 -8.89
CA SER A 30 -6.88 -18.37 -8.11
C SER A 30 -5.67 -18.68 -8.99
N GLU A 31 -4.47 -18.56 -8.48
CA GLU A 31 -3.25 -18.74 -9.27
C GLU A 31 -2.13 -19.33 -8.42
N ARG A 32 -1.46 -20.35 -8.92
CA ARG A 32 -0.21 -20.85 -8.37
C ARG A 32 0.95 -20.18 -9.11
N GLU A 33 1.40 -19.08 -8.56
CA GLU A 33 2.41 -18.21 -9.17
C GLU A 33 3.78 -18.88 -9.21
N GLN A 34 4.09 -19.61 -8.13
CA GLN A 34 5.34 -20.33 -7.93
C GLN A 34 5.06 -21.71 -7.30
N THR A 35 5.99 -22.60 -7.36
CA THR A 35 5.84 -23.97 -6.82
C THR A 35 5.48 -23.98 -5.33
N TYR A 36 5.99 -23.02 -4.59
CA TYR A 36 5.87 -22.90 -3.14
C TYR A 36 4.84 -21.86 -2.69
N ARG A 37 4.11 -21.23 -3.62
CA ARG A 37 3.14 -20.17 -3.30
C ARG A 37 1.99 -20.15 -4.28
N PHE A 38 0.79 -19.99 -3.73
CA PHE A 38 -0.41 -19.68 -4.52
C PHE A 38 -1.18 -18.51 -3.90
N SER A 39 -1.97 -17.83 -4.71
CA SER A 39 -2.77 -16.68 -4.30
C SER A 39 -4.22 -16.82 -4.71
N LEU A 40 -5.10 -16.31 -3.86
CA LEU A 40 -6.53 -16.15 -4.08
C LEU A 40 -6.85 -14.67 -4.16
N TYR A 41 -7.61 -14.26 -5.16
CA TYR A 41 -7.99 -12.87 -5.39
C TYR A 41 -9.51 -12.76 -5.32
N PHE A 42 -9.99 -11.91 -4.42
CA PHE A 42 -11.40 -11.61 -4.25
C PHE A 42 -11.73 -10.21 -4.80
N ASN A 43 -12.98 -9.99 -5.17
CA ASN A 43 -13.42 -8.73 -5.74
C ASN A 43 -13.46 -7.57 -4.74
N THR A 44 -13.71 -7.87 -3.49
CA THR A 44 -13.85 -6.87 -2.42
C THR A 44 -13.27 -7.37 -1.11
N LYS A 45 -13.17 -6.47 -0.14
CA LYS A 45 -12.79 -6.76 1.24
C LYS A 45 -13.64 -7.89 1.82
N ALA A 46 -13.00 -8.83 2.50
CA ALA A 46 -13.66 -9.88 3.27
C ALA A 46 -13.44 -9.67 4.77
N ASP A 47 -14.49 -9.77 5.56
CA ASP A 47 -14.39 -9.67 7.02
C ASP A 47 -13.76 -10.92 7.63
N THR A 48 -13.87 -12.05 6.94
CA THR A 48 -13.33 -13.32 7.37
C THR A 48 -12.43 -13.94 6.31
N LEU A 49 -11.33 -14.55 6.77
CA LEU A 49 -10.45 -15.29 5.86
C LEU A 49 -11.14 -16.56 5.36
N PRO A 50 -10.93 -16.94 4.09
CA PRO A 50 -11.45 -18.20 3.55
C PRO A 50 -10.76 -19.39 4.21
N THR A 51 -11.48 -20.50 4.30
CA THR A 51 -10.95 -21.78 4.76
C THR A 51 -10.44 -22.58 3.57
N VAL A 52 -9.24 -23.14 3.70
CA VAL A 52 -8.64 -24.02 2.68
C VAL A 52 -8.48 -25.40 3.28
N LYS A 53 -9.05 -26.41 2.60
CA LYS A 53 -8.94 -27.82 2.96
C LYS A 53 -8.27 -28.59 1.83
N GLY A 54 -7.23 -29.37 2.13
CA GLY A 54 -6.60 -30.29 1.18
C GLY A 54 -7.53 -31.44 0.83
N LEU A 55 -7.65 -31.77 -0.47
CA LEU A 55 -8.39 -32.94 -0.91
C LEU A 55 -7.46 -34.13 -1.23
N ASP A 56 -6.24 -33.85 -1.56
CA ASP A 56 -5.20 -34.84 -1.91
C ASP A 56 -3.93 -34.73 -1.03
N PHE A 57 -4.01 -33.94 0.04
CA PHE A 57 -2.96 -33.76 1.06
C PHE A 57 -3.57 -33.30 2.40
N ASP A 58 -2.79 -33.43 3.48
CA ASP A 58 -3.17 -32.90 4.80
C ASP A 58 -2.84 -31.39 4.85
N GLU A 59 -3.85 -30.55 5.11
CA GLU A 59 -3.71 -29.11 5.24
C GLU A 59 -3.18 -28.65 6.58
N LYS A 60 -3.11 -29.50 7.59
CA LYS A 60 -2.67 -29.14 8.93
C LYS A 60 -1.23 -28.62 8.88
N ASP A 61 -1.05 -27.38 9.32
CA ASP A 61 0.23 -26.67 9.30
C ASP A 61 0.93 -26.59 7.91
N ALA A 62 0.19 -26.88 6.81
CA ALA A 62 0.72 -26.90 5.47
C ALA A 62 1.06 -25.51 4.91
N PHE A 63 0.44 -24.45 5.47
CA PHE A 63 0.53 -23.11 4.91
C PHE A 63 0.88 -22.03 5.94
N ILE A 64 1.59 -21.01 5.49
CA ILE A 64 1.64 -19.69 6.13
C ILE A 64 0.79 -18.76 5.28
N ILE A 65 -0.13 -18.04 5.92
CA ILE A 65 -1.07 -17.16 5.24
C ILE A 65 -0.52 -15.73 5.30
N GLU A 66 -0.45 -15.08 4.13
CA GLU A 66 -0.15 -13.66 3.99
C GLU A 66 -1.34 -13.01 3.30
N ASN A 67 -1.98 -12.08 3.95
CA ASN A 67 -3.13 -11.35 3.41
C ASN A 67 -2.82 -9.85 3.27
N THR A 68 -3.62 -9.14 2.50
CA THR A 68 -3.63 -7.68 2.46
C THR A 68 -4.47 -7.14 3.62
N GLU A 69 -4.32 -5.87 3.96
CA GLU A 69 -5.15 -5.19 4.96
C GLU A 69 -6.66 -5.30 4.66
N ARG A 70 -7.00 -5.41 3.38
CA ARG A 70 -8.38 -5.54 2.90
C ARG A 70 -8.87 -6.99 2.78
N ASN A 71 -8.03 -7.99 3.00
CA ASN A 71 -8.33 -9.40 2.77
C ASN A 71 -8.91 -9.71 1.36
N ASP A 72 -8.57 -8.90 0.38
CA ASP A 72 -8.96 -9.10 -1.03
C ASP A 72 -7.95 -9.94 -1.80
N THR A 73 -6.73 -10.02 -1.32
CA THR A 73 -5.67 -10.84 -1.88
C THR A 73 -5.01 -11.64 -0.77
N ILE A 74 -5.09 -12.96 -0.86
CA ILE A 74 -4.57 -13.87 0.16
C ILE A 74 -3.57 -14.79 -0.49
N ARG A 75 -2.36 -14.82 0.06
CA ARG A 75 -1.26 -15.67 -0.39
C ARG A 75 -1.02 -16.78 0.60
N TYR A 76 -0.83 -17.98 0.08
CA TYR A 76 -0.52 -19.18 0.84
C TYR A 76 0.89 -19.64 0.51
N TRP A 77 1.77 -19.58 1.50
CA TRP A 77 3.12 -20.11 1.41
C TRP A 77 3.10 -21.56 1.86
N ILE A 78 3.52 -22.48 0.98
CA ILE A 78 3.50 -23.90 1.22
C ILE A 78 4.75 -24.27 2.04
N LYS A 79 4.57 -24.71 3.29
CA LYS A 79 5.66 -25.12 4.19
C LYS A 79 6.24 -26.49 3.79
N ASP A 80 5.36 -27.41 3.39
CA ASP A 80 5.77 -28.75 2.98
C ASP A 80 6.41 -28.74 1.59
N THR A 81 7.70 -28.98 1.55
CA THR A 81 8.47 -29.03 0.30
C THR A 81 8.01 -30.15 -0.64
N THR A 82 7.40 -31.23 -0.12
CA THR A 82 6.88 -32.31 -0.94
C THR A 82 5.67 -31.87 -1.76
N LEU A 83 4.82 -30.98 -1.20
CA LEU A 83 3.71 -30.34 -1.89
C LEU A 83 4.19 -29.35 -2.96
N CYS A 84 5.35 -28.70 -2.72
CA CYS A 84 5.95 -27.79 -3.70
C CYS A 84 6.33 -28.51 -5.00
N GLU A 85 6.69 -29.79 -4.94
CA GLU A 85 7.10 -30.57 -6.11
C GLU A 85 5.92 -31.07 -6.95
N ARG A 86 4.72 -31.15 -6.38
CA ARG A 86 3.53 -31.60 -7.11
C ARG A 86 3.13 -30.58 -8.17
N ASP A 87 2.78 -31.06 -9.35
CA ASP A 87 2.32 -30.18 -10.44
C ASP A 87 0.93 -29.57 -10.17
N THR A 88 0.08 -30.30 -9.48
CA THR A 88 -1.27 -29.87 -9.13
C THR A 88 -1.54 -30.15 -7.66
N LEU A 89 -2.16 -29.19 -6.99
CA LEU A 89 -2.75 -29.35 -5.65
C LEU A 89 -4.27 -29.17 -5.80
N THR A 90 -5.04 -30.12 -5.29
CA THR A 90 -6.49 -30.03 -5.28
C THR A 90 -6.95 -29.65 -3.88
N LEU A 91 -7.69 -28.57 -3.79
CA LEU A 91 -8.17 -28.04 -2.51
C LEU A 91 -9.62 -27.60 -2.58
N GLN A 92 -10.29 -27.67 -1.47
CA GLN A 92 -11.62 -27.14 -1.25
C GLN A 92 -11.50 -25.78 -0.56
N LEU A 93 -12.10 -24.76 -1.16
CA LEU A 93 -12.15 -23.41 -0.65
C LEU A 93 -13.53 -23.09 -0.11
N GLY A 94 -13.63 -22.80 1.18
CA GLY A 94 -14.86 -22.31 1.81
C GLY A 94 -14.74 -20.82 2.08
N TYR A 95 -15.69 -20.02 1.59
CA TYR A 95 -15.72 -18.57 1.75
C TYR A 95 -17.14 -18.01 1.69
N LEU A 96 -17.32 -16.75 2.07
CA LEU A 96 -18.59 -16.07 1.90
C LEU A 96 -18.64 -15.44 0.51
N ALA A 97 -19.72 -15.69 -0.24
CA ALA A 97 -19.96 -15.07 -1.53
C ALA A 97 -21.32 -14.36 -1.54
N THR A 98 -21.43 -13.30 -2.30
CA THR A 98 -22.70 -12.58 -2.47
C THR A 98 -23.58 -13.36 -3.45
N ASP A 99 -24.81 -13.65 -3.04
CA ASP A 99 -25.84 -14.30 -3.88
C ASP A 99 -26.52 -13.29 -4.82
N THR A 100 -27.47 -13.77 -5.61
CA THR A 100 -28.26 -12.94 -6.54
C THR A 100 -29.16 -11.91 -5.86
N LEU A 101 -29.39 -12.05 -4.56
CA LEU A 101 -30.19 -11.14 -3.73
C LEU A 101 -29.32 -10.13 -2.96
N GLY A 102 -27.99 -10.15 -3.19
CA GLY A 102 -27.04 -9.26 -2.50
C GLY A 102 -26.68 -9.70 -1.08
N LYS A 103 -27.04 -10.94 -0.66
CA LYS A 103 -26.71 -11.48 0.66
C LYS A 103 -25.44 -12.32 0.63
N LEU A 104 -24.63 -12.21 1.68
CA LEU A 104 -23.48 -13.08 1.89
C LEU A 104 -23.94 -14.47 2.32
N VAL A 105 -23.59 -15.47 1.53
CA VAL A 105 -23.89 -16.88 1.79
C VAL A 105 -22.61 -17.72 1.76
N PRO A 106 -22.50 -18.76 2.59
CA PRO A 106 -21.38 -19.68 2.53
C PRO A 106 -21.31 -20.38 1.18
N ARG A 107 -20.16 -20.32 0.55
CA ARG A 107 -19.87 -21.01 -0.72
C ARG A 107 -18.65 -21.89 -0.57
N THR A 108 -18.69 -23.02 -1.28
CA THR A 108 -17.58 -23.97 -1.33
C THR A 108 -17.24 -24.27 -2.79
N ASP A 109 -16.01 -24.00 -3.17
CA ASP A 109 -15.49 -24.27 -4.51
C ASP A 109 -14.31 -25.25 -4.44
N THR A 110 -14.20 -26.13 -5.42
CA THR A 110 -13.03 -27.00 -5.58
C THR A 110 -12.05 -26.35 -6.55
N LEU A 111 -10.84 -26.08 -6.07
CA LEU A 111 -9.79 -25.42 -6.85
C LEU A 111 -8.67 -26.41 -7.18
N ARG A 112 -8.18 -26.33 -8.41
CA ARG A 112 -7.00 -27.07 -8.89
C ARG A 112 -5.87 -26.07 -9.13
N MET A 113 -4.91 -26.04 -8.21
CA MET A 113 -3.74 -25.17 -8.26
C MET A 113 -2.64 -25.81 -9.09
N VAL A 114 -2.57 -25.45 -10.36
CA VAL A 114 -1.61 -26.02 -11.32
C VAL A 114 -0.39 -25.11 -11.43
N ASN A 115 0.81 -25.70 -11.38
CA ASN A 115 2.05 -24.99 -11.65
C ASN A 115 2.10 -24.52 -13.12
N LYS A 116 2.53 -23.29 -13.37
CA LYS A 116 2.72 -22.75 -14.73
C LYS A 116 3.73 -23.58 -15.55
N ILE A 117 4.71 -24.16 -14.89
CA ILE A 117 5.73 -25.02 -15.48
C ILE A 117 5.66 -26.38 -14.80
N ASN A 118 5.41 -27.42 -15.57
CA ASN A 118 5.32 -28.77 -15.02
C ASN A 118 6.68 -29.29 -14.50
N ARG A 119 6.64 -30.32 -13.65
CA ARG A 119 7.84 -30.88 -12.99
C ARG A 119 8.92 -31.30 -13.99
N GLN A 120 8.56 -31.96 -15.07
CA GLN A 120 9.53 -32.42 -16.08
C GLN A 120 10.30 -31.24 -16.70
N ARG A 121 9.59 -30.19 -17.08
CA ARG A 121 10.21 -28.98 -17.64
C ARG A 121 11.06 -28.24 -16.61
N ARG A 122 10.63 -28.17 -15.33
CA ARG A 122 11.44 -27.59 -14.25
C ARG A 122 12.75 -28.37 -14.05
N LEU A 123 12.69 -29.69 -14.04
CA LEU A 123 13.89 -30.55 -13.92
C LEU A 123 14.83 -30.37 -15.12
N ALA A 124 14.29 -30.33 -16.35
CA ALA A 124 15.08 -30.06 -17.55
C ALA A 124 15.79 -28.69 -17.49
N MET A 125 15.07 -27.64 -17.13
CA MET A 125 15.64 -26.29 -16.97
C MET A 125 16.69 -26.24 -15.87
N ALA A 126 16.49 -26.95 -14.76
CA ALA A 126 17.47 -27.02 -13.67
C ALA A 126 18.74 -27.76 -14.09
N GLU A 127 18.58 -28.81 -14.89
CA GLU A 127 19.73 -29.57 -15.43
C GLU A 127 20.53 -28.77 -16.46
N GLU A 128 19.83 -28.04 -17.36
CA GLU A 128 20.49 -27.12 -18.31
C GLU A 128 21.24 -26.01 -17.58
N ALA A 129 20.62 -25.36 -16.58
CA ALA A 129 21.28 -24.33 -15.77
C ALA A 129 22.47 -24.88 -15.01
N ARG A 130 22.43 -26.14 -14.54
CA ARG A 130 23.56 -26.80 -13.89
C ARG A 130 24.69 -27.04 -14.86
N LYS A 131 24.40 -27.53 -16.09
CA LYS A 131 25.37 -27.75 -17.15
C LYS A 131 26.04 -26.45 -17.61
N GLU A 132 25.27 -25.37 -17.69
CA GLU A 132 25.76 -24.04 -18.05
C GLU A 132 26.71 -23.48 -16.98
N LYS A 133 26.30 -23.53 -15.71
CA LYS A 133 27.14 -23.15 -14.56
C LYS A 133 28.43 -23.98 -14.50
N GLU A 134 28.36 -25.27 -14.79
CA GLU A 134 29.54 -26.14 -14.83
C GLU A 134 30.51 -25.76 -15.99
N LYS A 135 29.96 -25.40 -17.17
CA LYS A 135 30.75 -24.88 -18.30
C LYS A 135 31.42 -23.55 -17.95
N GLU A 136 30.69 -22.63 -17.33
CA GLU A 136 31.26 -21.36 -16.86
C GLU A 136 32.34 -21.57 -15.81
N ARG A 137 32.10 -22.47 -14.85
CA ARG A 137 33.10 -22.87 -13.84
C ARG A 137 34.38 -23.39 -14.46
N LYS A 138 34.27 -24.29 -15.48
CA LYS A 138 35.41 -24.81 -16.20
C LYS A 138 36.14 -23.72 -17.00
N LYS A 139 35.44 -22.75 -17.57
CA LYS A 139 36.01 -21.60 -18.27
C LYS A 139 36.79 -20.67 -17.33
N ARG A 140 36.21 -20.36 -16.14
CA ARG A 140 36.86 -19.52 -15.11
C ARG A 140 38.07 -20.21 -14.49
N ALA A 141 37.98 -21.52 -14.20
CA ALA A 141 39.10 -22.30 -13.70
C ALA A 141 40.30 -22.30 -14.66
N LYS A 142 40.04 -22.32 -15.98
CA LYS A 142 41.10 -22.21 -16.99
C LYS A 142 41.77 -20.83 -17.06
N LYS A 143 41.09 -19.77 -16.52
CA LYS A 143 41.61 -18.40 -16.44
C LYS A 143 42.32 -18.09 -15.11
N GLY A 144 42.46 -19.08 -14.21
CA GLY A 144 43.16 -18.90 -12.94
C GLY A 144 42.32 -18.21 -11.86
N ASP A 145 41.00 -18.00 -12.09
CA ASP A 145 40.10 -17.43 -11.10
C ASP A 145 39.78 -18.43 -9.99
N THR A 146 40.00 -18.03 -8.74
CA THR A 146 39.60 -18.81 -7.55
C THR A 146 38.10 -18.88 -7.50
N LEU A 147 37.55 -20.08 -7.67
CA LEU A 147 36.12 -20.34 -7.72
C LEU A 147 35.51 -20.25 -6.30
N ALA A 148 34.94 -19.12 -5.99
CA ALA A 148 34.00 -19.04 -4.86
C ALA A 148 32.77 -19.92 -5.16
N VAL A 149 32.41 -20.80 -4.24
CA VAL A 149 31.13 -21.53 -4.29
C VAL A 149 30.02 -20.51 -4.20
N GLU A 150 29.18 -20.41 -5.22
CA GLU A 150 27.99 -19.57 -5.15
C GLU A 150 27.01 -20.12 -4.09
N THR A 151 27.13 -19.61 -2.87
CA THR A 151 26.18 -19.90 -1.81
C THR A 151 24.90 -19.10 -2.06
N LYS A 152 23.77 -19.78 -2.13
CA LYS A 152 22.48 -19.11 -2.21
C LYS A 152 22.08 -18.64 -0.82
N PHE A 153 21.76 -17.37 -0.71
CA PHE A 153 21.27 -16.78 0.52
C PHE A 153 19.81 -16.40 0.40
N LEU A 154 19.11 -16.36 1.54
CA LEU A 154 17.82 -15.73 1.66
C LEU A 154 17.97 -14.25 1.36
N LYS A 155 17.19 -13.75 0.42
CA LYS A 155 17.21 -12.33 0.08
C LYS A 155 16.45 -11.52 1.12
N ILE A 156 17.06 -10.43 1.53
CA ILE A 156 16.49 -9.43 2.41
C ILE A 156 16.51 -8.07 1.69
N SER A 157 15.40 -7.40 1.68
CA SER A 157 15.28 -6.02 1.25
C SER A 157 15.22 -5.13 2.49
N VAL A 158 16.18 -4.23 2.60
CA VAL A 158 16.29 -3.28 3.71
C VAL A 158 15.83 -1.92 3.22
N ASP A 159 14.70 -1.45 3.74
CA ASP A 159 14.22 -0.09 3.52
C ASP A 159 14.79 0.82 4.61
N ALA A 160 16.05 1.16 4.44
CA ALA A 160 16.82 2.10 5.26
C ALA A 160 17.50 3.10 4.33
N PRO A 161 16.83 4.19 3.95
CA PRO A 161 17.42 5.20 3.08
C PRO A 161 18.63 5.85 3.76
N SER A 162 19.61 6.29 2.97
CA SER A 162 20.81 6.99 3.50
C SER A 162 20.47 8.25 4.30
N SER A 163 19.30 8.83 4.06
CA SER A 163 18.73 9.93 4.85
C SER A 163 17.38 9.48 5.40
N LEU A 164 17.36 9.09 6.68
CA LEU A 164 16.17 8.57 7.35
C LEU A 164 15.34 9.70 7.94
N ASP A 165 14.04 9.67 7.72
CA ASP A 165 13.11 10.58 8.36
C ASP A 165 12.91 10.23 9.85
N LEU A 166 12.81 11.25 10.72
CA LEU A 166 12.64 11.12 12.16
C LEU A 166 11.40 10.29 12.56
N ASN A 167 10.36 10.36 11.75
CA ASN A 167 9.10 9.66 11.97
C ASN A 167 9.01 8.31 11.21
N ARG A 168 10.13 7.79 10.73
CA ARG A 168 10.21 6.55 9.96
C ARG A 168 11.12 5.54 10.66
N ASN A 169 10.72 4.28 10.59
CA ASN A 169 11.52 3.17 11.06
C ASN A 169 12.13 2.40 9.89
N ILE A 170 13.19 1.63 10.17
CA ILE A 170 13.79 0.74 9.19
C ILE A 170 12.86 -0.46 8.99
N THR A 171 12.59 -0.81 7.73
CA THR A 171 11.77 -1.98 7.41
C THR A 171 12.60 -3.04 6.71
N LEU A 172 12.52 -4.26 7.21
CA LEU A 172 13.11 -5.45 6.60
C LEU A 172 12.02 -6.27 5.92
N THR A 173 12.22 -6.64 4.66
CA THR A 173 11.29 -7.53 3.94
C THR A 173 12.07 -8.70 3.36
N PHE A 174 11.66 -9.91 3.71
CA PHE A 174 12.26 -11.15 3.24
C PHE A 174 11.51 -11.70 2.03
N ASP A 175 12.20 -12.43 1.14
CA ASP A 175 11.57 -13.04 -0.04
C ASP A 175 10.60 -14.17 0.32
N GLU A 176 10.76 -14.76 1.52
CA GLU A 176 9.90 -15.82 2.07
C GLU A 176 9.67 -15.61 3.57
N PRO A 177 8.64 -16.20 4.17
CA PRO A 177 8.46 -16.19 5.63
C PRO A 177 9.65 -16.85 6.36
N LEU A 178 9.89 -16.40 7.58
CA LEU A 178 11.00 -16.90 8.39
C LEU A 178 10.59 -18.11 9.22
N GLU A 179 11.48 -19.12 9.30
CA GLU A 179 11.39 -20.27 10.21
C GLU A 179 12.00 -19.92 11.56
N SER A 180 13.14 -19.23 11.56
CA SER A 180 13.81 -18.79 12.78
C SER A 180 14.39 -17.38 12.64
N ILE A 181 14.40 -16.68 13.78
CA ILE A 181 14.84 -15.29 13.92
C ILE A 181 15.82 -15.24 15.08
N ASP A 182 17.05 -14.83 14.80
CA ASP A 182 18.03 -14.50 15.83
C ASP A 182 18.17 -12.97 15.90
N THR A 183 17.51 -12.36 16.88
CA THR A 183 17.57 -10.91 17.11
C THR A 183 18.92 -10.44 17.61
N THR A 184 19.75 -11.34 18.14
CA THR A 184 21.11 -11.00 18.61
C THR A 184 22.07 -10.75 17.44
N ALA A 185 21.70 -11.19 16.24
CA ALA A 185 22.42 -10.92 15.00
C ALA A 185 22.20 -9.50 14.44
N ILE A 186 21.28 -8.74 15.04
CA ILE A 186 20.97 -7.36 14.60
C ILE A 186 21.70 -6.38 15.52
N HIS A 187 22.47 -5.46 14.95
CA HIS A 187 23.20 -4.43 15.66
C HIS A 187 22.86 -3.06 15.12
N ILE A 188 22.39 -2.16 15.98
CA ILE A 188 22.20 -0.75 15.67
C ILE A 188 23.27 0.02 16.44
N SER A 189 24.12 0.73 15.72
CA SER A 189 25.15 1.57 16.32
C SER A 189 24.96 3.01 15.91
N GLN A 190 25.12 3.93 16.85
CA GLN A 190 25.15 5.37 16.64
C GLN A 190 26.60 5.84 16.65
N LYS A 191 26.93 6.76 15.77
CA LYS A 191 28.25 7.38 15.76
C LYS A 191 28.28 8.53 16.76
N VAL A 192 29.10 8.36 17.80
CA VAL A 192 29.38 9.40 18.79
C VAL A 192 30.84 9.84 18.59
N ASP A 193 31.04 11.09 18.14
CA ASP A 193 32.32 11.60 17.66
C ASP A 193 32.94 10.70 16.57
N THR A 194 33.89 9.85 16.93
CA THR A 194 34.58 8.93 16.01
C THR A 194 34.28 7.47 16.31
N ILE A 195 33.53 7.15 17.35
CA ILE A 195 33.28 5.79 17.84
C ILE A 195 31.85 5.38 17.54
N TRP A 196 31.67 4.10 17.21
CA TRP A 196 30.35 3.51 17.05
C TRP A 196 29.93 2.85 18.35
N GLU A 197 28.83 3.35 18.94
CA GLU A 197 28.23 2.83 20.16
C GLU A 197 26.92 2.09 19.86
N GLU A 198 26.75 0.90 20.41
CA GLU A 198 25.50 0.16 20.28
C GLU A 198 24.33 0.89 20.95
N ARG A 199 23.18 0.84 20.29
CA ARG A 199 21.91 1.40 20.78
C ARG A 199 20.83 0.32 20.84
N PRO A 200 19.96 0.40 21.85
CA PRO A 200 18.83 -0.52 21.96
C PRO A 200 17.84 -0.28 20.85
N PHE A 201 17.19 -1.34 20.42
CA PHE A 201 16.13 -1.30 19.43
C PHE A 201 15.04 -2.31 19.78
N ILE A 202 13.87 -2.16 19.15
CA ILE A 202 12.77 -3.12 19.20
C ILE A 202 12.62 -3.71 17.79
N PHE A 203 12.58 -5.04 17.72
CA PHE A 203 12.31 -5.76 16.47
C PHE A 203 10.87 -6.27 16.49
N LEU A 204 10.05 -5.76 15.57
CA LEU A 204 8.62 -5.98 15.55
C LEU A 204 8.19 -6.62 14.23
N ALA A 205 7.44 -7.71 14.31
CA ALA A 205 6.81 -8.31 13.15
C ALA A 205 5.61 -7.46 12.68
N ASP A 206 5.43 -7.37 11.37
CA ASP A 206 4.23 -6.77 10.79
C ASP A 206 3.02 -7.70 11.04
N SER A 207 1.88 -7.13 11.42
CA SER A 207 0.69 -7.89 11.80
C SER A 207 -0.03 -8.52 10.59
N VAL A 208 0.22 -8.04 9.38
CA VAL A 208 -0.47 -8.45 8.16
C VAL A 208 0.45 -9.26 7.25
N VAL A 209 1.71 -8.84 7.10
CA VAL A 209 2.68 -9.45 6.18
C VAL A 209 3.75 -10.23 6.96
N PRO A 210 3.66 -11.58 7.05
CA PRO A 210 4.50 -12.41 7.92
C PRO A 210 5.99 -12.46 7.54
N ARG A 211 6.39 -11.78 6.47
CA ARG A 211 7.79 -11.66 6.02
C ARG A 211 8.32 -10.23 6.11
N LYS A 212 7.57 -9.34 6.76
CA LYS A 212 7.92 -7.94 6.95
C LYS A 212 8.13 -7.65 8.42
N TYR A 213 9.20 -6.96 8.74
CA TYR A 213 9.59 -6.62 10.11
C TYR A 213 10.04 -5.17 10.17
N GLN A 214 9.87 -4.55 11.33
CA GLN A 214 10.32 -3.19 11.59
C GLN A 214 11.37 -3.17 12.70
N ILE A 215 12.38 -2.34 12.53
CA ILE A 215 13.35 -2.00 13.56
C ILE A 215 13.02 -0.60 14.04
N LEU A 216 12.61 -0.49 15.29
CA LEU A 216 12.31 0.75 15.98
C LEU A 216 13.48 1.07 16.91
N ALA A 217 14.04 2.26 16.79
CA ALA A 217 15.06 2.76 17.70
C ALA A 217 14.80 4.25 18.01
N ASP A 218 15.47 4.75 19.03
CA ASP A 218 15.41 6.16 19.38
C ASP A 218 16.33 6.96 18.44
N TRP A 219 15.78 7.30 17.26
CA TRP A 219 16.50 8.02 16.20
C TRP A 219 16.74 9.48 16.60
N GLN A 220 17.97 9.83 16.97
CA GLN A 220 18.33 11.20 17.34
C GLN A 220 18.54 12.07 16.09
N PRO A 221 18.00 13.31 16.06
CA PRO A 221 18.12 14.20 14.91
C PRO A 221 19.59 14.48 14.54
N GLY A 222 19.90 14.43 13.25
CA GLY A 222 21.21 14.78 12.71
C GLY A 222 22.31 13.75 12.94
N GLN A 223 22.02 12.65 13.65
CA GLN A 223 22.99 11.62 13.99
C GLN A 223 23.17 10.58 12.88
N GLU A 224 24.35 9.99 12.83
CA GLU A 224 24.66 8.88 11.92
C GLU A 224 24.47 7.54 12.64
N TYR A 225 23.83 6.60 11.96
CA TYR A 225 23.59 5.24 12.46
C TYR A 225 24.11 4.21 11.46
N ARG A 226 24.43 3.02 11.98
CA ARG A 226 24.78 1.86 11.19
C ARG A 226 23.91 0.68 11.64
N LEU A 227 23.24 0.08 10.67
CA LEU A 227 22.59 -1.22 10.83
C LEU A 227 23.53 -2.29 10.31
N ASN A 228 23.90 -3.24 11.16
CA ASN A 228 24.59 -4.46 10.79
C ASN A 228 23.69 -5.65 11.12
N ILE A 229 23.58 -6.57 10.18
CA ILE A 229 22.94 -7.86 10.40
C ILE A 229 23.97 -8.93 10.07
N ASP A 230 24.27 -9.80 11.01
CA ASP A 230 25.23 -10.86 10.83
C ASP A 230 24.73 -11.95 9.88
N SER A 231 25.66 -12.64 9.26
CA SER A 231 25.33 -13.80 8.45
C SER A 231 24.64 -14.87 9.31
N LEU A 232 23.69 -15.58 8.69
CA LEU A 232 22.92 -16.68 9.33
C LEU A 232 21.94 -16.25 10.43
N GLY A 233 21.74 -14.95 10.66
CA GLY A 233 20.82 -14.45 11.68
C GLY A 233 19.34 -14.78 11.41
N PHE A 234 18.96 -14.98 10.16
CA PHE A 234 17.60 -15.35 9.79
C PHE A 234 17.58 -16.56 8.89
N LYS A 235 16.66 -17.48 9.15
CA LYS A 235 16.43 -18.67 8.34
C LYS A 235 15.03 -18.62 7.74
N GLY A 236 14.92 -18.76 6.43
CA GLY A 236 13.65 -18.89 5.73
C GLY A 236 13.07 -20.30 5.84
N ILE A 237 11.76 -20.42 5.60
CA ILE A 237 11.04 -21.70 5.68
C ILE A 237 11.54 -22.77 4.68
N TYR A 238 12.27 -22.34 3.65
CA TYR A 238 12.89 -23.27 2.67
C TYR A 238 14.36 -23.54 2.94
N GLY A 239 14.85 -23.20 4.14
CA GLY A 239 16.18 -23.55 4.66
C GLY A 239 17.31 -22.63 4.20
N LEU A 240 17.04 -21.54 3.51
CA LEU A 240 18.06 -20.54 3.17
C LEU A 240 18.30 -19.61 4.35
N TYR A 241 19.55 -19.23 4.56
CA TYR A 241 19.95 -18.25 5.56
C TYR A 241 20.29 -16.91 4.91
N THR A 242 20.16 -15.83 5.67
CA THR A 242 20.60 -14.49 5.23
C THR A 242 22.12 -14.40 5.19
N ASN A 243 22.61 -13.55 4.29
CA ASN A 243 23.99 -13.09 4.31
C ASN A 243 24.11 -11.84 5.18
N LYS A 244 25.35 -11.43 5.45
CA LYS A 244 25.67 -10.18 6.14
C LYS A 244 25.06 -9.00 5.41
N VAL A 245 24.48 -8.07 6.18
CA VAL A 245 23.96 -6.79 5.70
C VAL A 245 24.60 -5.66 6.48
N GLU A 246 25.08 -4.65 5.78
CA GLU A 246 25.58 -3.41 6.36
C GLU A 246 24.92 -2.23 5.68
N ASN A 247 24.35 -1.33 6.49
CA ASN A 247 23.72 -0.12 6.00
C ASN A 247 24.08 1.05 6.91
N THR A 248 24.54 2.15 6.32
CA THR A 248 24.82 3.39 7.07
C THR A 248 23.78 4.43 6.64
N LEU A 249 23.22 5.11 7.61
CA LEU A 249 22.19 6.12 7.38
C LEU A 249 22.43 7.32 8.30
N LYS A 250 21.94 8.47 7.87
CA LYS A 250 21.91 9.69 8.67
C LYS A 250 20.47 10.08 8.91
N VAL A 251 20.13 10.35 10.16
CA VAL A 251 18.80 10.84 10.53
C VAL A 251 18.72 12.32 10.21
N LYS A 252 17.63 12.76 9.58
CA LYS A 252 17.38 14.17 9.29
C LYS A 252 17.27 14.97 10.57
N THR A 253 17.57 16.25 10.50
CA THR A 253 17.38 17.22 11.60
C THR A 253 15.93 17.69 11.62
N LEU A 254 15.51 18.35 12.70
CA LEU A 254 14.19 18.98 12.78
C LEU A 254 14.04 20.11 11.75
N GLU A 255 15.15 20.78 11.44
CA GLU A 255 15.23 21.87 10.46
C GLU A 255 15.00 21.38 9.01
N ASP A 256 15.13 20.07 8.76
CA ASP A 256 14.89 19.49 7.43
C ASP A 256 13.40 19.37 7.09
N TYR A 257 12.50 19.76 7.99
CA TYR A 257 11.06 19.62 7.80
C TYR A 257 10.31 20.94 7.90
N GLY A 258 9.11 20.95 7.32
CA GLY A 258 8.10 21.95 7.61
C GLY A 258 7.04 21.42 8.57
N THR A 259 6.36 22.33 9.25
CA THR A 259 5.23 22.02 10.13
C THR A 259 4.01 22.84 9.71
N LEU A 260 2.83 22.26 9.83
CA LEU A 260 1.57 22.92 9.55
C LEU A 260 0.63 22.78 10.75
N TYR A 261 0.27 23.90 11.35
CA TYR A 261 -0.71 24.01 12.41
C TYR A 261 -2.04 24.52 11.82
N LEU A 262 -3.10 23.75 12.02
CA LEU A 262 -4.43 24.09 11.54
C LEU A 262 -5.39 24.32 12.71
N ASN A 263 -5.99 25.53 12.76
CA ASN A 263 -7.13 25.83 13.60
C ASN A 263 -8.40 25.70 12.77
N ILE A 264 -9.31 24.78 13.11
CA ILE A 264 -10.45 24.42 12.27
C ILE A 264 -11.74 24.94 12.90
N VAL A 265 -12.50 25.72 12.13
CA VAL A 265 -13.76 26.31 12.54
C VAL A 265 -14.88 25.63 11.75
N GLY A 266 -15.92 25.18 12.44
CA GLY A 266 -17.12 24.58 11.85
C GLY A 266 -17.06 23.05 11.69
N ALA A 267 -15.95 22.40 12.06
CA ALA A 267 -15.82 20.94 11.98
C ALA A 267 -16.73 20.19 12.95
N GLY A 268 -17.27 19.06 12.52
CA GLY A 268 -18.05 18.12 13.33
C GLY A 268 -17.25 17.51 14.50
N PRO A 269 -17.89 16.72 15.36
CA PRO A 269 -17.23 16.14 16.54
C PRO A 269 -16.13 15.12 16.19
N HIS A 270 -16.31 14.35 15.15
CA HIS A 270 -15.39 13.29 14.69
C HIS A 270 -14.72 13.62 13.36
N ALA A 271 -14.51 14.91 13.07
CA ALA A 271 -13.92 15.34 11.82
C ALA A 271 -12.47 14.84 11.69
N ILE A 272 -12.11 14.40 10.49
CA ILE A 272 -10.77 13.91 10.14
C ILE A 272 -10.19 14.81 9.06
N VAL A 273 -8.96 15.28 9.29
CA VAL A 273 -8.18 16.01 8.29
C VAL A 273 -7.24 15.09 7.57
N GLN A 274 -7.24 15.19 6.26
CA GLN A 274 -6.37 14.42 5.38
C GLN A 274 -5.44 15.37 4.60
N LEU A 275 -4.14 15.07 4.65
CA LEU A 275 -3.16 15.63 3.72
C LEU A 275 -3.15 14.79 2.44
N LEU A 276 -3.26 15.46 1.31
CA LEU A 276 -3.29 14.84 -0.01
C LEU A 276 -2.06 15.26 -0.81
N ASN A 277 -1.66 14.41 -1.74
CA ASN A 277 -0.68 14.75 -2.76
C ASN A 277 -1.34 15.34 -4.02
N SER A 278 -0.55 15.66 -5.04
CA SER A 278 -1.02 16.21 -6.32
C SER A 278 -1.94 15.29 -7.13
N THR A 279 -2.04 14.01 -6.77
CA THR A 279 -2.96 13.04 -7.38
C THR A 279 -4.26 12.84 -6.61
N ASP A 280 -4.53 13.69 -5.59
CA ASP A 280 -5.69 13.60 -4.68
C ASP A 280 -5.65 12.30 -3.82
N ALA A 281 -4.47 11.72 -3.65
CA ALA A 281 -4.28 10.55 -2.80
C ALA A 281 -3.88 10.97 -1.38
N VAL A 282 -4.44 10.27 -0.38
CA VAL A 282 -4.16 10.53 1.03
C VAL A 282 -2.73 10.10 1.36
N VAL A 283 -1.95 11.05 1.89
CA VAL A 283 -0.58 10.83 2.38
C VAL A 283 -0.58 10.59 3.89
N ARG A 284 -1.36 11.40 4.61
CA ARG A 284 -1.52 11.31 6.07
C ARG A 284 -2.92 11.73 6.45
N GLN A 285 -3.41 11.22 7.58
CA GLN A 285 -4.67 11.68 8.16
C GLN A 285 -4.55 11.75 9.68
N GLN A 286 -5.31 12.66 10.27
CA GLN A 286 -5.39 12.83 11.71
C GLN A 286 -6.79 13.31 12.11
N PRO A 287 -7.32 12.87 13.25
CA PRO A 287 -8.53 13.41 13.80
C PRO A 287 -8.34 14.86 14.26
N VAL A 288 -9.37 15.64 14.17
CA VAL A 288 -9.41 16.99 14.75
C VAL A 288 -9.48 16.85 16.27
N SER A 289 -8.59 17.55 16.97
CA SER A 289 -8.57 17.54 18.44
C SER A 289 -9.82 18.21 19.05
N ASP A 290 -10.06 17.96 20.34
CA ASP A 290 -11.15 18.65 21.07
C ASP A 290 -11.02 20.17 21.05
N LYS A 291 -9.78 20.67 20.96
CA LYS A 291 -9.48 22.11 20.82
C LYS A 291 -9.69 22.65 19.41
N LYS A 292 -10.20 21.82 18.49
CA LYS A 292 -10.40 22.15 17.09
C LYS A 292 -9.10 22.47 16.33
N THR A 293 -8.00 21.82 16.73
CA THR A 293 -6.70 21.90 16.05
C THR A 293 -6.33 20.58 15.40
N CYS A 294 -5.53 20.66 14.36
CA CYS A 294 -4.93 19.51 13.70
C CYS A 294 -3.54 19.87 13.20
N ASP A 295 -2.50 19.22 13.74
CA ASP A 295 -1.11 19.59 13.49
C ASP A 295 -0.39 18.50 12.70
N PHE A 296 0.34 18.92 11.67
CA PHE A 296 1.13 18.03 10.84
C PHE A 296 2.61 18.37 10.93
N TYR A 297 3.36 17.53 11.61
CA TYR A 297 4.80 17.61 11.77
C TYR A 297 5.53 16.79 10.69
N PHE A 298 6.84 17.07 10.51
CA PHE A 298 7.73 16.32 9.62
C PHE A 298 7.25 16.29 8.15
N LEU A 299 6.76 17.42 7.66
CA LEU A 299 6.38 17.59 6.27
C LEU A 299 7.60 17.81 5.39
N GLN A 300 7.66 17.13 4.25
CA GLN A 300 8.82 17.17 3.35
C GLN A 300 8.88 18.49 2.60
N PRO A 301 10.01 19.23 2.63
CA PRO A 301 10.19 20.46 1.86
C PRO A 301 10.10 20.23 0.36
N GLY A 302 9.65 21.24 -0.37
CA GLY A 302 9.45 21.16 -1.82
C GLY A 302 8.27 20.29 -2.25
N THR A 303 7.56 19.69 -1.29
CA THR A 303 6.36 18.88 -1.58
C THR A 303 5.11 19.75 -1.47
N LYS A 304 4.23 19.62 -2.45
CA LYS A 304 2.91 20.24 -2.44
C LYS A 304 1.90 19.35 -1.73
N TYR A 305 1.26 19.91 -0.73
CA TYR A 305 0.19 19.26 0.02
C TYR A 305 -1.13 19.99 -0.21
N TYR A 306 -2.19 19.22 -0.27
CA TYR A 306 -3.56 19.68 -0.33
C TYR A 306 -4.27 19.17 0.91
N ILE A 307 -5.29 19.88 1.38
CA ILE A 307 -5.97 19.54 2.62
C ILE A 307 -7.42 19.26 2.32
N ARG A 308 -7.90 18.16 2.85
CA ARG A 308 -9.29 17.74 2.85
C ARG A 308 -9.73 17.41 4.27
N LEU A 309 -10.95 17.74 4.62
CA LEU A 309 -11.60 17.34 5.84
C LEU A 309 -12.88 16.60 5.48
N PHE A 310 -13.21 15.58 6.22
CA PHE A 310 -14.54 14.97 6.20
C PHE A 310 -15.07 14.83 7.63
N ASN A 311 -16.39 14.89 7.77
CA ASN A 311 -17.06 14.58 9.01
C ASN A 311 -17.32 13.08 9.04
N ASP A 312 -16.68 12.38 9.97
CA ASP A 312 -16.86 10.94 10.19
C ASP A 312 -18.08 10.74 11.09
N ASP A 313 -19.23 10.57 10.49
CA ASP A 313 -20.52 10.56 11.21
C ASP A 313 -20.70 9.28 12.04
N ASN A 314 -20.09 8.17 11.61
CA ASN A 314 -20.17 6.88 12.30
C ASN A 314 -18.93 6.55 13.14
N ASN A 315 -17.91 7.42 13.14
CA ASN A 315 -16.67 7.31 13.91
C ASN A 315 -15.87 6.01 13.60
N ASN A 316 -15.81 5.66 12.31
CA ASN A 316 -15.07 4.48 11.86
C ASN A 316 -13.65 4.81 11.33
N GLY A 317 -13.30 6.09 11.23
CA GLY A 317 -11.99 6.57 10.77
C GLY A 317 -11.80 6.57 9.25
N VAL A 318 -12.84 6.27 8.48
CA VAL A 318 -12.81 6.15 7.02
C VAL A 318 -13.97 6.97 6.44
N TRP A 319 -13.71 7.66 5.34
CA TRP A 319 -14.80 8.35 4.62
C TRP A 319 -15.76 7.35 3.98
N ASP A 320 -17.03 7.47 4.31
CA ASP A 320 -18.09 6.61 3.80
C ASP A 320 -18.87 7.24 2.65
N THR A 321 -19.14 6.43 1.63
CA THR A 321 -20.01 6.80 0.52
C THR A 321 -21.47 6.71 0.98
N GLY A 322 -22.34 7.42 0.27
CA GLY A 322 -23.77 7.22 0.48
C GLY A 322 -24.24 5.83 0.02
N ASN A 323 -25.42 5.46 0.46
CA ASN A 323 -26.15 4.26 0.03
C ASN A 323 -27.54 4.67 -0.47
N TYR A 324 -27.81 4.46 -1.75
CA TYR A 324 -29.07 4.86 -2.36
C TYR A 324 -30.27 4.04 -1.84
N ALA A 325 -30.07 2.75 -1.62
CA ALA A 325 -31.14 1.84 -1.14
C ALA A 325 -31.61 2.22 0.26
N ASP A 326 -30.67 2.57 1.15
CA ASP A 326 -30.93 2.95 2.54
C ASP A 326 -31.15 4.47 2.71
N LYS A 327 -31.09 5.23 1.61
CA LYS A 327 -31.22 6.70 1.59
C LYS A 327 -30.19 7.43 2.46
N ILE A 328 -29.02 6.84 2.63
CA ILE A 328 -27.89 7.42 3.36
C ILE A 328 -27.12 8.33 2.41
N GLN A 329 -26.88 9.57 2.84
CA GLN A 329 -26.03 10.51 2.10
C GLN A 329 -24.55 10.21 2.37
N PRO A 330 -23.64 10.52 1.42
CA PRO A 330 -22.22 10.44 1.69
C PRO A 330 -21.81 11.45 2.76
N GLU A 331 -20.82 11.11 3.55
CA GLU A 331 -20.21 12.01 4.54
C GLU A 331 -19.73 13.30 3.89
N GLU A 332 -19.89 14.40 4.63
CA GLU A 332 -19.56 15.73 4.13
C GLU A 332 -18.06 15.93 4.00
N VAL A 333 -17.62 16.38 2.84
CA VAL A 333 -16.21 16.62 2.51
C VAL A 333 -15.98 18.08 2.20
N PHE A 334 -14.95 18.64 2.81
CA PHE A 334 -14.52 20.01 2.63
C PHE A 334 -13.07 20.04 2.15
N TYR A 335 -12.74 20.95 1.25
CA TYR A 335 -11.37 21.16 0.78
C TYR A 335 -10.86 22.53 1.20
N PHE A 336 -9.61 22.59 1.61
CA PHE A 336 -8.92 23.84 1.81
C PHE A 336 -8.51 24.41 0.43
N PRO A 337 -8.89 25.66 0.10
CA PRO A 337 -8.74 26.17 -1.26
C PRO A 337 -7.30 26.50 -1.66
N LYS A 338 -6.35 26.49 -0.72
CA LYS A 338 -4.96 26.86 -0.91
C LYS A 338 -4.07 25.62 -0.96
N VAL A 339 -3.06 25.68 -1.82
CA VAL A 339 -2.00 24.66 -1.89
C VAL A 339 -0.86 25.05 -0.96
N TRP A 340 -0.32 24.06 -0.26
CA TRP A 340 0.79 24.25 0.66
C TRP A 340 2.07 23.65 0.04
N GLU A 341 2.99 24.51 -0.33
CA GLU A 341 4.36 24.11 -0.68
C GLU A 341 5.25 24.27 0.54
N MET A 342 5.61 23.12 1.13
CA MET A 342 6.38 23.12 2.37
C MET A 342 7.81 23.62 2.16
N LYS A 343 8.31 24.35 3.16
CA LYS A 343 9.69 24.82 3.22
C LYS A 343 10.37 24.20 4.43
N ALA A 344 11.67 23.95 4.31
CA ALA A 344 12.49 23.48 5.42
C ALA A 344 12.55 24.56 6.51
N ASN A 345 12.56 24.12 7.76
CA ASN A 345 12.61 24.97 8.95
C ASN A 345 11.55 26.08 8.96
N PHE A 346 10.32 25.74 8.50
CA PHE A 346 9.23 26.70 8.44
C PHE A 346 7.95 26.14 9.06
N GLU A 347 7.33 26.95 9.89
CA GLU A 347 6.06 26.67 10.55
C GLU A 347 4.97 27.53 9.91
N PHE A 348 3.93 26.85 9.43
CA PHE A 348 2.73 27.49 8.91
C PHE A 348 1.63 27.38 9.96
N GLU A 349 0.98 28.48 10.26
CA GLU A 349 -0.22 28.52 11.08
C GLU A 349 -1.36 29.08 10.24
N GLU A 350 -2.50 28.35 10.21
CA GLU A 350 -3.64 28.76 9.43
C GLU A 350 -4.95 28.47 10.18
N THR A 351 -5.91 29.38 10.06
CA THR A 351 -7.26 29.17 10.56
C THR A 351 -8.19 28.88 9.38
N TRP A 352 -8.78 27.73 9.38
CA TRP A 352 -9.67 27.25 8.32
C TRP A 352 -11.12 27.19 8.79
N ASN A 353 -11.95 28.10 8.31
CA ASN A 353 -13.39 27.98 8.40
C ASN A 353 -13.89 27.16 7.20
N ILE A 354 -14.38 25.94 7.44
CA ILE A 354 -14.80 25.01 6.39
C ILE A 354 -16.01 25.49 5.59
N HIS A 355 -16.77 26.44 6.13
CA HIS A 355 -17.93 27.03 5.48
C HIS A 355 -17.67 28.41 4.87
N ALA A 356 -16.42 28.89 4.85
CA ALA A 356 -16.08 30.21 4.31
C ALA A 356 -16.34 30.33 2.80
N LEU A 357 -16.24 29.23 2.08
CA LEU A 357 -16.48 29.14 0.65
C LEU A 357 -17.56 28.10 0.33
N PRO A 358 -18.35 28.30 -0.73
CA PRO A 358 -19.24 27.26 -1.25
C PRO A 358 -18.44 26.01 -1.64
N LEU A 359 -19.04 24.82 -1.50
CA LEU A 359 -18.37 23.53 -1.71
C LEU A 359 -17.79 23.37 -3.12
N ASP A 360 -18.46 23.92 -4.14
CA ASP A 360 -18.01 23.91 -5.54
C ASP A 360 -16.73 24.72 -5.79
N LYS A 361 -16.39 25.67 -4.90
CA LYS A 361 -15.22 26.55 -4.98
C LYS A 361 -14.08 26.17 -4.05
N GLN A 362 -14.25 25.15 -3.22
CA GLN A 362 -13.26 24.79 -2.20
C GLN A 362 -12.10 23.97 -2.78
N LYS A 363 -12.39 23.04 -3.70
CA LYS A 363 -11.36 22.12 -4.20
C LYS A 363 -10.38 22.85 -5.12
N PRO A 364 -9.03 22.79 -4.84
CA PRO A 364 -8.02 23.39 -5.70
C PRO A 364 -8.03 22.81 -7.13
N ASP A 365 -7.81 23.66 -8.13
CA ASP A 365 -7.91 23.27 -9.55
C ASP A 365 -6.87 22.21 -9.95
N GLU A 366 -5.70 22.21 -9.31
CA GLU A 366 -4.62 21.27 -9.58
C GLU A 366 -5.01 19.81 -9.32
N ILE A 367 -5.89 19.58 -8.34
CA ILE A 367 -6.36 18.23 -7.97
C ILE A 367 -7.77 17.94 -8.47
N LYS A 368 -8.38 18.85 -9.24
CA LYS A 368 -9.66 18.57 -9.91
C LYS A 368 -9.42 17.58 -11.04
N LYS A 369 -10.13 16.45 -11.03
CA LYS A 369 -10.08 15.44 -12.09
C LYS A 369 -10.80 15.92 -13.36
N GLN A 370 -11.75 16.83 -13.24
CA GLN A 370 -12.38 17.49 -14.38
C GLN A 370 -11.45 18.61 -14.83
N LYS A 371 -11.03 18.56 -16.09
CA LYS A 371 -10.36 19.73 -16.70
C LYS A 371 -11.25 20.95 -16.49
N PRO A 372 -10.68 22.10 -16.05
CA PRO A 372 -11.41 23.35 -16.06
C PRO A 372 -12.07 23.48 -17.44
N GLU A 373 -13.31 23.95 -17.50
CA GLU A 373 -13.96 24.21 -18.78
C GLU A 373 -13.07 25.17 -19.57
N GLU A 374 -12.13 24.63 -20.32
CA GLU A 374 -11.77 25.27 -21.58
C GLU A 374 -13.11 25.48 -22.27
N SER A 375 -13.51 26.74 -22.43
CA SER A 375 -14.76 27.11 -23.06
C SER A 375 -15.01 26.11 -24.17
N LYS A 376 -15.85 25.12 -23.92
CA LYS A 376 -16.27 24.18 -24.95
C LYS A 376 -16.90 25.10 -25.98
N LYS A 377 -16.15 25.46 -27.01
CA LYS A 377 -16.74 26.06 -28.17
C LYS A 377 -17.88 25.15 -28.53
N ILE A 378 -19.08 25.59 -28.17
CA ILE A 378 -20.31 24.84 -28.48
C ILE A 378 -20.20 24.60 -29.96
N LYS A 379 -19.81 23.38 -30.32
CA LYS A 379 -19.82 22.98 -31.73
C LYS A 379 -21.27 23.02 -32.12
N ASP A 380 -21.66 24.10 -32.78
CA ASP A 380 -23.00 24.25 -33.29
C ASP A 380 -23.18 23.17 -34.37
N ARG A 381 -23.59 21.99 -33.89
CA ARG A 381 -23.81 20.81 -34.73
C ARG A 381 -24.81 21.10 -35.84
N ASN A 382 -25.69 22.08 -35.65
CA ASN A 382 -26.63 22.50 -36.65
C ASN A 382 -25.93 23.32 -37.76
N LYS A 383 -24.99 24.18 -37.38
CA LYS A 383 -24.14 24.92 -38.30
C LYS A 383 -23.17 24.01 -39.09
N GLU A 384 -22.60 23.00 -38.44
CA GLU A 384 -21.77 21.99 -39.13
C GLU A 384 -22.61 21.12 -40.10
N ARG A 385 -23.84 20.79 -39.70
CA ARG A 385 -24.78 20.03 -40.55
C ARG A 385 -25.28 20.84 -41.73
N ALA A 386 -25.57 22.11 -41.53
CA ALA A 386 -25.93 23.06 -42.61
C ALA A 386 -24.77 23.22 -43.61
N LYS A 387 -23.55 23.39 -43.16
CA LYS A 387 -22.33 23.39 -43.97
C LYS A 387 -22.13 22.10 -44.76
N LYS A 388 -22.33 20.94 -44.14
CA LYS A 388 -22.25 19.62 -44.82
C LYS A 388 -23.34 19.43 -45.89
N LEU A 389 -24.47 20.08 -45.75
CA LEU A 389 -25.61 20.00 -46.66
C LEU A 389 -25.60 21.13 -47.72
N GLY A 390 -24.51 21.94 -47.78
CA GLY A 390 -24.40 23.06 -48.76
C GLY A 390 -25.45 24.16 -48.56
N ARG A 391 -26.06 24.26 -47.36
CA ARG A 391 -27.01 25.29 -46.97
C ARG A 391 -26.26 26.32 -46.14
N THR A 392 -25.79 27.38 -46.74
CA THR A 392 -25.28 28.57 -46.09
C THR A 392 -26.42 29.47 -45.64
#